data_4ef1491d49a1137a3e48397c80cdd3d8
#
_entry.id   4ef1491d49a1137a3e48397c80cdd3d8
#
_cell.length_a   1.000
_cell.length_b   1.000
_cell.length_c   1.000
_cell.angle_alpha   90.00
_cell.angle_beta   90.00
_cell.angle_gamma   90.00
#
_symmetry.space_group_name_H-M   'P 1'
#
loop_
_entity.id
_entity.type
_entity.pdbx_description
1 polymer ?
#
loop_
_entity_poly.entity_id
_entity_poly.type
_entity_poly.pdbx_seq_one_letter_code
_entity_poly.pdbx_strand_id
1 'polypeptide(L)'
;VGAVAEVEELGPVVFRARATLLATGGCGKLYQHTTNPSVATADGIALAGRAGAVIENMEFMQFHPTTLFHPQLRSFLITEAVRGAGGTLRNHLGRRFMYDFDERLELAPRDVVARAIEAEMAKHETWCVYLDTTHLDPKLLHHEFPTVYERLTSIGIEMEKDWIPVVPAQHYSCGGVKTDLDGRTTIPGLYASGEVACTGVHGANRLASNSLLEAMVFSMAAAKACVDEPEGGQAEVSPLRCIPESESVRLRRAMQKAMTTHVAINRTDEGLKKAAQVQHQLLAEYDRKPLAPFARYPQESRHILEAAKYVIDGALARRSNIGLHFNLDLV
;
A
#
# COMPACT_ATOMS: atom_id res chain seq x y z
N VAL A 1 15.38 -23.04 6.62
CA VAL A 1 14.61 -21.80 6.78
C VAL A 1 13.69 -21.84 7.98
N GLY A 2 13.01 -20.75 8.32
CA GLY A 2 12.13 -20.63 9.46
C GLY A 2 11.86 -19.17 9.77
N ALA A 3 11.27 -18.93 10.94
CA ALA A 3 10.95 -17.59 11.41
C ALA A 3 11.24 -17.46 12.91
N VAL A 4 11.56 -16.26 13.35
CA VAL A 4 11.56 -15.89 14.76
C VAL A 4 10.35 -15.00 15.01
N ALA A 5 9.53 -15.38 15.95
CA ALA A 5 8.38 -14.60 16.37
C ALA A 5 8.46 -14.29 17.86
N GLU A 6 8.05 -13.08 18.22
CA GLU A 6 7.80 -12.75 19.61
C GLU A 6 6.41 -13.25 19.98
N VAL A 7 6.35 -14.15 20.94
CA VAL A 7 5.11 -14.73 21.43
C VAL A 7 4.83 -14.18 22.83
N GLU A 8 3.62 -13.65 23.02
CA GLU A 8 3.18 -13.13 24.30
C GLU A 8 3.38 -14.21 25.40
N GLU A 9 3.90 -13.83 26.55
CA GLU A 9 4.24 -14.68 27.68
C GLU A 9 5.44 -15.64 27.50
N LEU A 10 5.85 -15.97 26.26
CA LEU A 10 6.98 -16.88 25.98
C LEU A 10 8.25 -16.16 25.55
N GLY A 11 8.13 -14.92 25.07
CA GLY A 11 9.25 -14.20 24.45
C GLY A 11 9.56 -14.72 23.04
N PRO A 12 10.82 -14.60 22.59
CA PRO A 12 11.21 -14.98 21.23
C PRO A 12 11.19 -16.51 21.04
N VAL A 13 10.37 -16.95 20.09
CA VAL A 13 10.23 -18.37 19.70
C VAL A 13 10.76 -18.57 18.28
N VAL A 14 11.57 -19.61 18.10
CA VAL A 14 12.12 -20.02 16.80
C VAL A 14 11.26 -21.09 16.18
N PHE A 15 10.66 -20.80 15.04
CA PHE A 15 9.97 -21.78 14.21
C PHE A 15 10.92 -22.29 13.14
N ARG A 16 11.33 -23.56 13.22
CA ARG A 16 12.16 -24.22 12.22
C ARG A 16 11.27 -24.98 11.24
N ALA A 17 11.53 -24.81 9.96
CA ALA A 17 10.75 -25.45 8.90
C ALA A 17 11.64 -25.78 7.70
N ARG A 18 11.25 -26.76 6.91
CA ARG A 18 11.87 -27.04 5.58
C ARG A 18 11.60 -25.92 4.61
N ALA A 19 10.39 -25.38 4.64
CA ALA A 19 9.98 -24.24 3.82
C ALA A 19 9.30 -23.17 4.69
N THR A 20 9.39 -21.91 4.28
CA THR A 20 8.67 -20.77 4.88
C THR A 20 7.93 -20.03 3.77
N LEU A 21 6.61 -19.89 3.91
CA LEU A 21 5.78 -19.13 2.98
C LEU A 21 5.41 -17.77 3.61
N LEU A 22 5.84 -16.68 2.95
CA LEU A 22 5.41 -15.33 3.29
C LEU A 22 4.03 -15.06 2.65
N ALA A 23 3.03 -14.79 3.50
CA ALA A 23 1.67 -14.41 3.12
C ALA A 23 1.20 -13.21 3.95
N THR A 24 2.07 -12.22 4.12
CA THR A 24 1.96 -11.13 5.09
C THR A 24 1.13 -9.95 4.58
N GLY A 25 0.65 -10.00 3.34
CA GLY A 25 -0.11 -8.91 2.73
C GLY A 25 0.77 -7.73 2.33
N GLY A 26 0.13 -6.58 2.16
CA GLY A 26 0.72 -5.41 1.53
C GLY A 26 1.43 -4.44 2.50
N CYS A 27 1.63 -3.22 2.00
CA CYS A 27 2.47 -2.20 2.64
C CYS A 27 1.81 -0.82 2.72
N GLY A 28 0.46 -0.76 2.80
CA GLY A 28 -0.27 0.51 2.74
C GLY A 28 0.10 1.52 3.83
N LYS A 29 0.60 1.03 4.97
CA LYS A 29 1.06 1.91 6.06
C LYS A 29 2.37 2.65 5.79
N LEU A 30 2.95 2.50 4.60
CA LEU A 30 3.96 3.42 4.06
C LEU A 30 3.40 4.84 3.83
N TYR A 31 2.10 4.98 3.66
CA TYR A 31 1.42 6.25 3.35
C TYR A 31 0.48 6.70 4.47
N GLN A 32 0.19 8.00 4.52
CA GLN A 32 -0.75 8.58 5.51
C GLN A 32 -2.19 8.16 5.24
N HIS A 33 -2.57 8.05 3.94
CA HIS A 33 -3.89 7.62 3.49
C HIS A 33 -3.78 6.26 2.81
N THR A 34 -4.49 5.28 3.35
CA THR A 34 -4.53 3.92 2.81
C THR A 34 -5.86 3.25 3.15
N THR A 35 -6.35 2.43 2.24
CA THR A 35 -7.51 1.55 2.47
C THR A 35 -7.12 0.26 3.21
N ASN A 36 -5.82 0.02 3.40
CA ASN A 36 -5.33 -1.18 4.06
C ASN A 36 -5.53 -1.13 5.58
N PRO A 37 -5.67 -2.28 6.24
CA PRO A 37 -5.74 -2.39 7.69
C PRO A 37 -4.45 -1.93 8.37
N SER A 38 -4.50 -1.73 9.68
CA SER A 38 -3.37 -1.22 10.48
C SER A 38 -2.14 -2.12 10.44
N VAL A 39 -2.31 -3.39 10.15
CA VAL A 39 -1.26 -4.42 10.08
C VAL A 39 -0.51 -4.47 8.75
N ALA A 40 -0.92 -3.71 7.73
CA ALA A 40 -0.24 -3.67 6.43
C ALA A 40 1.04 -2.80 6.49
N THR A 41 2.02 -3.25 7.24
CA THR A 41 3.24 -2.54 7.62
C THR A 41 4.49 -2.97 6.85
N ALA A 42 4.30 -3.72 5.75
CA ALA A 42 5.37 -4.21 4.87
C ALA A 42 6.31 -5.26 5.51
N ASP A 43 5.82 -5.99 6.52
CA ASP A 43 6.66 -6.88 7.32
C ASP A 43 7.37 -7.93 6.46
N GLY A 44 6.64 -8.65 5.59
CA GLY A 44 7.24 -9.69 4.75
C GLY A 44 8.23 -9.12 3.73
N ILE A 45 8.00 -7.92 3.19
CA ILE A 45 8.91 -7.24 2.26
C ILE A 45 10.22 -6.92 2.98
N ALA A 46 10.15 -6.32 4.17
CA ALA A 46 11.32 -5.97 4.96
C ALA A 46 12.09 -7.21 5.44
N LEU A 47 11.38 -8.23 5.90
CA LEU A 47 11.97 -9.51 6.34
C LEU A 47 12.68 -10.22 5.20
N ALA A 48 12.03 -10.36 4.04
CA ALA A 48 12.60 -10.99 2.85
C ALA A 48 13.83 -10.21 2.34
N GLY A 49 13.73 -8.89 2.27
CA GLY A 49 14.82 -8.03 1.82
C GLY A 49 16.05 -8.10 2.74
N ARG A 50 15.86 -8.12 4.07
CA ARG A 50 16.97 -8.34 5.03
C ARG A 50 17.59 -9.72 4.91
N ALA A 51 16.79 -10.72 4.56
CA ALA A 51 17.30 -12.08 4.31
C ALA A 51 18.04 -12.20 2.97
N GLY A 52 18.01 -11.17 2.12
CA GLY A 52 18.69 -11.14 0.82
C GLY A 52 17.82 -11.57 -0.36
N ALA A 53 16.51 -11.71 -0.18
CA ALA A 53 15.62 -11.94 -1.30
C ALA A 53 15.52 -10.71 -2.21
N VAL A 54 15.36 -10.95 -3.51
CA VAL A 54 15.15 -9.87 -4.48
C VAL A 54 13.75 -9.28 -4.29
N ILE A 55 13.69 -7.95 -4.17
CA ILE A 55 12.45 -7.18 -4.12
C ILE A 55 12.33 -6.41 -5.43
N GLU A 56 11.21 -6.54 -6.14
CA GLU A 56 11.01 -5.95 -7.47
C GLU A 56 9.72 -5.15 -7.57
N ASN A 57 9.72 -4.15 -8.47
CA ASN A 57 8.55 -3.41 -8.94
C ASN A 57 7.78 -2.64 -7.83
N MET A 58 8.46 -2.31 -6.72
CA MET A 58 7.83 -1.64 -5.58
C MET A 58 7.32 -0.23 -5.91
N GLU A 59 7.78 0.39 -6.99
CA GLU A 59 7.28 1.67 -7.48
C GLU A 59 5.85 1.62 -8.01
N PHE A 60 5.31 0.42 -8.30
CA PHE A 60 3.94 0.24 -8.77
C PHE A 60 2.95 0.16 -7.60
N MET A 61 2.74 1.30 -6.95
CA MET A 61 1.79 1.50 -5.86
C MET A 61 0.45 1.97 -6.40
N GLN A 62 -0.60 1.14 -6.29
CA GLN A 62 -1.94 1.49 -6.71
C GLN A 62 -2.64 2.34 -5.66
N PHE A 63 -3.17 3.48 -6.07
CA PHE A 63 -4.01 4.34 -5.25
C PHE A 63 -5.47 4.19 -5.69
N HIS A 64 -6.37 3.99 -4.74
CA HIS A 64 -7.80 4.04 -5.03
C HIS A 64 -8.25 5.50 -5.04
N PRO A 65 -8.94 5.97 -6.09
CA PRO A 65 -9.28 7.38 -6.24
C PRO A 65 -10.21 7.92 -5.15
N THR A 66 -11.19 7.12 -4.73
CA THR A 66 -12.32 7.56 -3.91
C THR A 66 -12.35 6.88 -2.54
N THR A 67 -11.42 7.28 -1.66
CA THR A 67 -11.45 6.91 -0.24
C THR A 67 -12.01 8.07 0.56
N LEU A 68 -12.92 7.79 1.48
CA LEU A 68 -13.57 8.80 2.30
C LEU A 68 -12.55 9.62 3.08
N PHE A 69 -12.61 10.94 2.93
CA PHE A 69 -11.83 11.89 3.71
C PHE A 69 -12.65 12.38 4.92
N HIS A 70 -12.56 11.62 6.03
CA HIS A 70 -13.30 11.95 7.26
C HIS A 70 -12.53 11.52 8.52
N PRO A 71 -12.49 12.33 9.59
CA PRO A 71 -11.69 12.03 10.78
C PRO A 71 -12.12 10.77 11.53
N GLN A 72 -13.41 10.43 11.51
CA GLN A 72 -13.98 9.29 12.24
C GLN A 72 -13.92 7.98 11.43
N LEU A 73 -14.08 8.04 10.10
CA LEU A 73 -14.06 6.87 9.22
C LEU A 73 -12.87 6.93 8.27
N ARG A 74 -11.67 6.93 8.84
CA ARG A 74 -10.43 6.89 8.05
C ARG A 74 -10.35 5.58 7.28
N SER A 75 -9.86 5.67 6.04
CA SER A 75 -9.63 4.50 5.18
C SER A 75 -10.88 3.78 4.67
N PHE A 76 -12.06 4.37 4.81
CA PHE A 76 -13.28 3.77 4.26
C PHE A 76 -13.32 3.94 2.75
N LEU A 77 -13.37 2.82 2.03
CA LEU A 77 -13.38 2.79 0.58
C LEU A 77 -14.79 3.08 0.06
N ILE A 78 -14.93 4.14 -0.75
CA ILE A 78 -16.13 4.31 -1.59
C ILE A 78 -15.88 3.52 -2.88
N THR A 79 -16.59 2.43 -3.04
CA THR A 79 -16.38 1.49 -4.16
C THR A 79 -16.43 2.19 -5.52
N GLU A 80 -15.61 1.70 -6.46
CA GLU A 80 -15.61 2.17 -7.85
C GLU A 80 -16.99 2.07 -8.52
N ALA A 81 -17.80 1.09 -8.09
CA ALA A 81 -19.13 0.89 -8.62
C ALA A 81 -20.04 2.13 -8.45
N VAL A 82 -19.82 2.99 -7.44
CA VAL A 82 -20.57 4.26 -7.29
C VAL A 82 -20.28 5.21 -8.45
N ARG A 83 -19.01 5.28 -8.94
CA ARG A 83 -18.66 6.02 -10.17
C ARG A 83 -19.27 5.35 -11.40
N GLY A 84 -19.24 4.01 -11.42
CA GLY A 84 -19.89 3.19 -12.46
C GLY A 84 -21.41 3.42 -12.57
N ALA A 85 -22.07 3.68 -11.46
CA ALA A 85 -23.49 4.02 -11.41
C ALA A 85 -23.81 5.48 -11.81
N GLY A 86 -22.77 6.28 -12.10
CA GLY A 86 -22.94 7.67 -12.55
C GLY A 86 -22.47 8.73 -11.55
N GLY A 87 -21.88 8.36 -10.41
CA GLY A 87 -21.31 9.34 -9.48
C GLY A 87 -20.22 10.18 -10.14
N THR A 88 -20.25 11.51 -9.94
CA THR A 88 -19.36 12.48 -10.60
C THR A 88 -18.38 13.11 -9.61
N LEU A 89 -17.17 13.43 -10.09
CA LEU A 89 -16.14 14.07 -9.27
C LEU A 89 -16.19 15.59 -9.43
N ARG A 90 -16.27 16.30 -8.31
CA ARG A 90 -16.28 17.77 -8.27
C ARG A 90 -15.16 18.32 -7.40
N ASN A 91 -14.63 19.47 -7.80
CA ASN A 91 -13.75 20.25 -6.94
C ASN A 91 -14.56 21.07 -5.92
N HIS A 92 -13.89 21.82 -5.04
CA HIS A 92 -14.50 22.66 -4.01
C HIS A 92 -15.34 23.82 -4.60
N LEU A 93 -15.17 24.15 -5.88
CA LEU A 93 -15.99 25.15 -6.61
C LEU A 93 -17.23 24.54 -7.29
N GLY A 94 -17.45 23.23 -7.11
CA GLY A 94 -18.57 22.51 -7.72
C GLY A 94 -18.34 22.10 -9.18
N ARG A 95 -17.18 22.40 -9.76
CA ARG A 95 -16.86 22.03 -11.14
C ARG A 95 -16.55 20.54 -11.25
N ARG A 96 -17.17 19.85 -12.22
CA ARG A 96 -16.80 18.49 -12.62
C ARG A 96 -15.53 18.56 -13.43
N PHE A 97 -14.38 18.25 -12.83
CA PHE A 97 -13.05 18.50 -13.42
C PHE A 97 -12.54 17.38 -14.33
N MET A 98 -13.12 16.18 -14.30
CA MET A 98 -12.67 15.06 -15.13
C MET A 98 -12.69 15.33 -16.64
N TYR A 99 -13.50 16.29 -17.11
CA TYR A 99 -13.51 16.76 -18.49
C TYR A 99 -12.15 17.27 -19.00
N ASP A 100 -11.29 17.75 -18.09
CA ASP A 100 -9.98 18.28 -18.44
C ASP A 100 -8.90 17.19 -18.56
N PHE A 101 -9.20 15.94 -18.13
CA PHE A 101 -8.20 14.90 -17.95
C PHE A 101 -8.39 13.67 -18.85
N ASP A 102 -9.62 13.21 -19.06
CA ASP A 102 -9.88 12.00 -19.87
C ASP A 102 -11.31 12.00 -20.41
N GLU A 103 -11.48 11.59 -21.67
CA GLU A 103 -12.79 11.53 -22.34
C GLU A 103 -13.75 10.52 -21.72
N ARG A 104 -13.23 9.49 -21.04
CA ARG A 104 -14.01 8.48 -20.28
C ARG A 104 -14.50 9.02 -18.95
N LEU A 105 -14.07 10.20 -18.55
CA LEU A 105 -14.43 10.89 -17.30
C LEU A 105 -14.13 10.03 -16.07
N GLU A 106 -15.09 9.89 -15.16
CA GLU A 106 -14.97 9.10 -13.93
C GLU A 106 -14.83 7.58 -14.17
N LEU A 107 -15.06 7.12 -15.39
CA LEU A 107 -14.86 5.73 -15.82
C LEU A 107 -13.46 5.45 -16.40
N ALA A 108 -12.60 6.45 -16.43
CA ALA A 108 -11.18 6.26 -16.77
C ALA A 108 -10.51 5.28 -15.79
N PRO A 109 -9.39 4.63 -16.15
CA PRO A 109 -8.62 3.77 -15.25
C PRO A 109 -8.28 4.45 -13.92
N ARG A 110 -8.19 3.67 -12.85
CA ARG A 110 -7.98 4.18 -11.48
C ARG A 110 -6.78 5.11 -11.35
N ASP A 111 -5.70 4.80 -12.03
CA ASP A 111 -4.48 5.62 -12.05
C ASP A 111 -4.71 6.99 -12.69
N VAL A 112 -5.49 7.05 -13.77
CA VAL A 112 -5.85 8.31 -14.44
C VAL A 112 -6.72 9.17 -13.52
N VAL A 113 -7.77 8.58 -12.93
CA VAL A 113 -8.66 9.30 -12.00
C VAL A 113 -7.92 9.77 -10.76
N ALA A 114 -7.03 8.93 -10.20
CA ALA A 114 -6.25 9.30 -9.02
C ALA A 114 -5.27 10.46 -9.32
N ARG A 115 -4.61 10.45 -10.49
CA ARG A 115 -3.76 11.58 -10.95
C ARG A 115 -4.56 12.86 -11.13
N ALA A 116 -5.74 12.77 -11.72
CA ALA A 116 -6.62 13.92 -11.92
C ALA A 116 -7.05 14.54 -10.57
N ILE A 117 -7.45 13.72 -9.60
CA ILE A 117 -7.82 14.19 -8.26
C ILE A 117 -6.63 14.87 -7.58
N GLU A 118 -5.44 14.25 -7.59
CA GLU A 118 -4.25 14.84 -6.96
C GLU A 118 -3.85 16.16 -7.62
N ALA A 119 -3.89 16.25 -8.95
CA ALA A 119 -3.64 17.47 -9.69
C ALA A 119 -4.63 18.59 -9.35
N GLU A 120 -5.92 18.25 -9.24
CA GLU A 120 -6.97 19.22 -8.89
C GLU A 120 -6.86 19.69 -7.44
N MET A 121 -6.52 18.77 -6.50
CA MET A 121 -6.23 19.12 -5.12
C MET A 121 -5.02 20.05 -5.01
N ALA A 122 -3.94 19.76 -5.73
CA ALA A 122 -2.74 20.60 -5.74
C ALA A 122 -3.01 22.00 -6.34
N LYS A 123 -3.75 22.06 -7.45
CA LYS A 123 -4.12 23.31 -8.13
C LYS A 123 -4.90 24.28 -7.24
N HIS A 124 -5.73 23.74 -6.36
CA HIS A 124 -6.61 24.53 -5.50
C HIS A 124 -6.19 24.54 -4.03
N GLU A 125 -5.05 23.93 -3.70
CA GLU A 125 -4.52 23.81 -2.33
C GLU A 125 -5.55 23.22 -1.35
N THR A 126 -6.31 22.21 -1.79
CA THR A 126 -7.36 21.56 -1.01
C THR A 126 -6.95 20.17 -0.51
N TRP A 127 -7.58 19.72 0.57
CA TRP A 127 -7.29 18.42 1.20
C TRP A 127 -8.10 17.25 0.62
N CYS A 128 -9.16 17.55 -0.15
CA CYS A 128 -10.02 16.55 -0.77
C CYS A 128 -10.74 17.14 -1.99
N VAL A 129 -11.34 16.26 -2.78
CA VAL A 129 -12.38 16.57 -3.76
C VAL A 129 -13.68 15.91 -3.31
N TYR A 130 -14.75 16.04 -4.09
CA TYR A 130 -16.05 15.55 -3.73
C TYR A 130 -16.58 14.57 -4.78
N LEU A 131 -17.14 13.45 -4.30
CA LEU A 131 -17.95 12.55 -5.12
C LEU A 131 -19.41 12.93 -4.96
N ASP A 132 -20.02 13.39 -6.04
CA ASP A 132 -21.40 13.82 -6.10
C ASP A 132 -22.28 12.69 -6.63
N THR A 133 -23.24 12.25 -5.83
CA THR A 133 -24.25 11.25 -6.15
C THR A 133 -25.68 11.80 -6.03
N THR A 134 -25.83 13.12 -5.78
CA THR A 134 -27.13 13.76 -5.51
C THR A 134 -28.12 13.73 -6.66
N HIS A 135 -27.63 13.48 -7.87
CA HIS A 135 -28.44 13.36 -9.09
C HIS A 135 -28.89 11.92 -9.40
N LEU A 136 -28.44 10.93 -8.58
CA LEU A 136 -28.79 9.53 -8.76
C LEU A 136 -30.11 9.18 -8.03
N ASP A 137 -30.82 8.14 -8.50
CA ASP A 137 -32.00 7.64 -7.83
C ASP A 137 -31.67 7.14 -6.40
N PRO A 138 -32.29 7.68 -5.34
CA PRO A 138 -32.11 7.22 -3.98
C PRO A 138 -32.34 5.72 -3.79
N LYS A 139 -33.29 5.12 -4.53
CA LYS A 139 -33.57 3.68 -4.46
C LYS A 139 -32.38 2.86 -5.00
N LEU A 140 -31.72 3.33 -6.05
CA LEU A 140 -30.51 2.72 -6.59
C LEU A 140 -29.39 2.80 -5.56
N LEU A 141 -29.17 3.97 -4.93
CA LEU A 141 -28.13 4.15 -3.92
C LEU A 141 -28.30 3.21 -2.72
N HIS A 142 -29.52 3.08 -2.21
CA HIS A 142 -29.82 2.17 -1.10
C HIS A 142 -29.68 0.69 -1.46
N HIS A 143 -30.10 0.29 -2.67
CA HIS A 143 -30.13 -1.10 -3.09
C HIS A 143 -28.74 -1.61 -3.51
N GLU A 144 -28.02 -0.82 -4.32
CA GLU A 144 -26.73 -1.25 -4.88
C GLU A 144 -25.55 -1.00 -3.92
N PHE A 145 -25.66 -0.01 -3.03
CA PHE A 145 -24.57 0.40 -2.14
C PHE A 145 -24.94 0.42 -0.65
N PRO A 146 -25.62 -0.60 -0.11
CA PRO A 146 -26.17 -0.55 1.26
C PRO A 146 -25.10 -0.29 2.32
N THR A 147 -23.94 -0.93 2.21
CA THR A 147 -22.83 -0.73 3.16
C THR A 147 -22.24 0.68 3.09
N VAL A 148 -22.11 1.26 1.89
CA VAL A 148 -21.60 2.63 1.71
C VAL A 148 -22.62 3.60 2.28
N TYR A 149 -23.89 3.41 1.95
CA TYR A 149 -25.00 4.23 2.43
C TYR A 149 -25.06 4.27 3.96
N GLU A 150 -25.11 3.09 4.60
CA GLU A 150 -25.15 2.96 6.06
C GLU A 150 -23.96 3.64 6.74
N ARG A 151 -22.76 3.43 6.19
CA ARG A 151 -21.54 4.01 6.76
C ARG A 151 -21.49 5.53 6.65
N LEU A 152 -21.90 6.09 5.54
CA LEU A 152 -21.97 7.54 5.34
C LEU A 152 -23.04 8.16 6.24
N THR A 153 -24.22 7.57 6.29
CA THR A 153 -25.32 8.02 7.17
C THR A 153 -24.90 8.01 8.65
N SER A 154 -24.10 7.02 9.07
CA SER A 154 -23.61 6.94 10.46
C SER A 154 -22.73 8.12 10.90
N ILE A 155 -22.22 8.91 9.95
CA ILE A 155 -21.43 10.13 10.19
C ILE A 155 -22.12 11.40 9.70
N GLY A 156 -23.41 11.30 9.38
CA GLY A 156 -24.25 12.43 8.98
C GLY A 156 -24.12 12.87 7.51
N ILE A 157 -23.60 12.00 6.63
CA ILE A 157 -23.54 12.23 5.17
C ILE A 157 -24.66 11.43 4.49
N GLU A 158 -25.56 12.10 3.80
CA GLU A 158 -26.65 11.51 3.02
C GLU A 158 -26.29 11.55 1.51
N MET A 159 -26.09 10.37 0.90
CA MET A 159 -25.60 10.25 -0.48
C MET A 159 -26.47 10.97 -1.51
N GLU A 160 -27.77 11.10 -1.26
CA GLU A 160 -28.74 11.79 -2.12
C GLU A 160 -28.78 13.30 -1.92
N LYS A 161 -28.10 13.85 -0.90
CA LYS A 161 -28.15 15.28 -0.57
C LYS A 161 -26.79 15.94 -0.48
N ASP A 162 -25.79 15.17 -0.06
CA ASP A 162 -24.47 15.69 0.29
C ASP A 162 -23.41 15.20 -0.71
N TRP A 163 -22.44 16.06 -0.98
CA TRP A 163 -21.23 15.66 -1.67
C TRP A 163 -20.30 14.93 -0.71
N ILE A 164 -19.84 13.75 -1.10
CA ILE A 164 -19.00 12.87 -0.28
C ILE A 164 -17.54 13.33 -0.41
N PRO A 165 -16.85 13.80 0.65
CA PRO A 165 -15.46 14.19 0.57
C PRO A 165 -14.59 12.96 0.36
N VAL A 166 -13.75 12.97 -0.70
CA VAL A 166 -12.89 11.84 -1.06
C VAL A 166 -11.46 12.28 -1.36
N VAL A 167 -10.51 11.37 -1.13
CA VAL A 167 -9.09 11.54 -1.38
C VAL A 167 -8.51 10.23 -1.95
N PRO A 168 -7.52 10.30 -2.85
CA PRO A 168 -6.81 9.10 -3.25
C PRO A 168 -6.06 8.50 -2.06
N ALA A 169 -6.10 7.17 -1.93
CA ALA A 169 -5.41 6.46 -0.87
C ALA A 169 -4.71 5.22 -1.41
N GLN A 170 -3.55 4.91 -0.86
CA GLN A 170 -2.84 3.68 -1.21
C GLN A 170 -3.75 2.47 -0.96
N HIS A 171 -3.81 1.57 -1.95
CA HIS A 171 -4.77 0.49 -1.98
C HIS A 171 -4.14 -0.89 -2.19
N TYR A 172 -3.16 -0.99 -3.10
CA TYR A 172 -2.50 -2.24 -3.44
C TYR A 172 -1.04 -2.01 -3.90
N SER A 173 -0.15 -2.98 -3.64
CA SER A 173 1.22 -3.02 -4.16
C SER A 173 1.33 -4.09 -5.25
N CYS A 174 1.73 -3.72 -6.47
CA CYS A 174 1.97 -4.69 -7.54
C CYS A 174 3.37 -5.31 -7.47
N GLY A 175 4.29 -4.63 -6.79
CA GLY A 175 5.63 -5.12 -6.47
C GLY A 175 5.67 -5.87 -5.14
N GLY A 176 6.81 -6.48 -4.86
CA GLY A 176 7.02 -7.27 -3.65
C GLY A 176 8.24 -8.17 -3.77
N VAL A 177 8.23 -9.25 -3.01
CA VAL A 177 9.23 -10.30 -3.07
C VAL A 177 9.13 -11.03 -4.42
N LYS A 178 10.21 -11.02 -5.21
CA LYS A 178 10.23 -11.70 -6.51
C LYS A 178 9.99 -13.20 -6.34
N THR A 179 9.07 -13.75 -7.13
CA THR A 179 8.80 -15.18 -7.18
C THR A 179 8.78 -15.73 -8.61
N ASP A 180 9.00 -17.03 -8.72
CA ASP A 180 8.66 -17.79 -9.92
C ASP A 180 7.17 -18.22 -9.91
N LEU A 181 6.79 -19.05 -10.90
CA LEU A 181 5.42 -19.54 -11.02
C LEU A 181 4.98 -20.50 -9.90
N ASP A 182 5.95 -21.08 -9.19
CA ASP A 182 5.73 -21.93 -8.03
C ASP A 182 5.79 -21.18 -6.70
N GLY A 183 5.88 -19.85 -6.73
CA GLY A 183 6.00 -19.01 -5.54
C GLY A 183 7.38 -19.06 -4.86
N ARG A 184 8.40 -19.69 -5.47
CA ARG A 184 9.76 -19.72 -4.92
C ARG A 184 10.39 -18.34 -5.04
N THR A 185 11.01 -17.89 -3.97
CA THR A 185 11.82 -16.66 -3.99
C THR A 185 13.25 -16.96 -4.48
N THR A 186 14.09 -15.95 -4.49
CA THR A 186 15.52 -16.12 -4.79
C THR A 186 16.32 -16.79 -3.65
N ILE A 187 15.67 -17.06 -2.52
CA ILE A 187 16.28 -17.78 -1.38
C ILE A 187 15.69 -19.20 -1.33
N PRO A 188 16.53 -20.25 -1.37
CA PRO A 188 16.07 -21.62 -1.27
C PRO A 188 15.24 -21.87 -0.01
N GLY A 189 14.09 -22.54 -0.16
CA GLY A 189 13.14 -22.81 0.93
C GLY A 189 12.28 -21.64 1.39
N LEU A 190 12.49 -20.44 0.83
CA LEU A 190 11.64 -19.28 1.07
C LEU A 190 10.69 -19.06 -0.09
N TYR A 191 9.40 -18.98 0.22
CA TYR A 191 8.29 -18.77 -0.72
C TYR A 191 7.54 -17.48 -0.37
N ALA A 192 6.83 -16.91 -1.36
CA ALA A 192 5.93 -15.80 -1.13
C ALA A 192 4.68 -15.91 -2.02
N SER A 193 3.52 -15.50 -1.50
CA SER A 193 2.26 -15.48 -2.23
C SER A 193 1.32 -14.39 -1.73
N GLY A 194 0.40 -13.94 -2.59
CA GLY A 194 -0.48 -12.81 -2.34
C GLY A 194 0.25 -11.48 -2.44
N GLU A 195 -0.29 -10.41 -1.87
CA GLU A 195 0.19 -9.03 -2.07
C GLU A 195 1.65 -8.77 -1.63
N VAL A 196 2.25 -9.64 -0.83
CA VAL A 196 3.68 -9.55 -0.48
C VAL A 196 4.60 -9.95 -1.63
N ALA A 197 4.09 -10.72 -2.60
CA ALA A 197 4.85 -11.30 -3.70
C ALA A 197 4.78 -10.43 -4.96
N CYS A 198 5.87 -10.40 -5.72
CA CYS A 198 5.91 -9.91 -7.10
C CYS A 198 5.94 -11.12 -8.05
N THR A 199 4.75 -11.61 -8.42
CA THR A 199 4.57 -12.76 -9.33
C THR A 199 4.65 -12.37 -10.80
N GLY A 200 4.58 -11.07 -11.10
CA GLY A 200 4.50 -10.53 -12.47
C GLY A 200 3.08 -10.47 -13.04
N VAL A 201 2.08 -11.13 -12.45
CA VAL A 201 0.69 -11.18 -12.95
C VAL A 201 0.06 -9.79 -13.08
N HIS A 202 0.36 -8.90 -12.15
CA HIS A 202 -0.22 -7.55 -12.16
C HIS A 202 0.54 -6.55 -13.05
N GLY A 203 1.76 -6.86 -13.45
CA GLY A 203 2.58 -5.94 -14.22
C GLY A 203 2.69 -4.56 -13.54
N ALA A 204 2.51 -3.51 -14.31
CA ALA A 204 2.62 -2.13 -13.81
C ALA A 204 1.31 -1.57 -13.20
N ASN A 205 0.19 -2.30 -13.30
CA ASN A 205 -1.10 -1.87 -12.75
C ASN A 205 -2.05 -3.06 -12.57
N ARG A 206 -2.44 -3.35 -11.34
CA ARG A 206 -3.35 -4.45 -11.03
C ARG A 206 -4.76 -4.18 -11.55
N LEU A 207 -5.31 -5.15 -12.26
CA LEU A 207 -6.72 -5.14 -12.62
C LEU A 207 -7.59 -5.46 -11.40
N ALA A 208 -8.72 -4.78 -11.28
CA ALA A 208 -9.65 -4.97 -10.17
C ALA A 208 -10.03 -6.43 -9.97
N SER A 209 -10.13 -6.87 -8.71
CA SER A 209 -10.49 -8.21 -8.25
C SER A 209 -9.48 -9.33 -8.52
N ASN A 210 -8.39 -9.09 -9.25
CA ASN A 210 -7.41 -10.14 -9.57
C ASN A 210 -6.51 -10.52 -8.39
N SER A 211 -6.41 -9.71 -7.34
CA SER A 211 -5.53 -9.99 -6.20
C SER A 211 -5.87 -11.29 -5.46
N LEU A 212 -7.17 -11.59 -5.27
CA LEU A 212 -7.60 -12.83 -4.62
C LEU A 212 -7.35 -14.06 -5.49
N LEU A 213 -7.53 -13.93 -6.80
CA LEU A 213 -7.23 -15.00 -7.75
C LEU A 213 -5.73 -15.31 -7.78
N GLU A 214 -4.88 -14.28 -7.84
CA GLU A 214 -3.44 -14.44 -7.74
C GLU A 214 -3.05 -15.15 -6.44
N ALA A 215 -3.51 -14.64 -5.30
CA ALA A 215 -3.18 -15.22 -4.00
C ALA A 215 -3.57 -16.70 -3.93
N MET A 216 -4.76 -17.07 -4.43
CA MET A 216 -5.24 -18.46 -4.41
C MET A 216 -4.38 -19.35 -5.31
N VAL A 217 -4.13 -18.95 -6.55
CA VAL A 217 -3.40 -19.77 -7.53
C VAL A 217 -1.95 -19.97 -7.10
N PHE A 218 -1.25 -18.90 -6.74
CA PHE A 218 0.15 -18.97 -6.35
C PHE A 218 0.36 -19.62 -4.97
N SER A 219 -0.57 -19.49 -4.02
CA SER A 219 -0.49 -20.22 -2.76
C SER A 219 -0.64 -21.72 -2.96
N MET A 220 -1.52 -22.16 -3.87
CA MET A 220 -1.64 -23.57 -4.22
C MET A 220 -0.40 -24.11 -4.93
N ALA A 221 0.23 -23.33 -5.81
CA ALA A 221 1.47 -23.67 -6.46
C ALA A 221 2.62 -23.80 -5.43
N ALA A 222 2.79 -22.81 -4.58
CA ALA A 222 3.77 -22.80 -3.50
C ALA A 222 3.59 -23.99 -2.54
N ALA A 223 2.35 -24.30 -2.14
CA ALA A 223 2.05 -25.42 -1.26
C ALA A 223 2.48 -26.77 -1.87
N LYS A 224 2.32 -26.95 -3.18
CA LYS A 224 2.80 -28.14 -3.88
C LYS A 224 4.34 -28.17 -3.96
N ALA A 225 4.94 -27.05 -4.29
CA ALA A 225 6.37 -26.95 -4.50
C ALA A 225 7.21 -27.12 -3.21
N CYS A 226 6.68 -26.71 -2.06
CA CYS A 226 7.40 -26.79 -0.79
C CYS A 226 7.39 -28.17 -0.11
N VAL A 227 6.63 -29.15 -0.64
CA VAL A 227 6.53 -30.50 -0.05
C VAL A 227 7.87 -31.22 -0.06
N ASP A 228 8.63 -31.08 -1.14
CA ASP A 228 9.89 -31.78 -1.38
C ASP A 228 11.12 -30.97 -0.94
N GLU A 229 10.95 -29.86 -0.22
CA GLU A 229 12.07 -29.09 0.29
C GLU A 229 12.90 -29.91 1.31
N PRO A 230 14.24 -29.89 1.19
CA PRO A 230 15.11 -30.60 2.11
C PRO A 230 15.05 -29.98 3.51
N GLU A 231 15.46 -30.75 4.52
CA GLU A 231 15.60 -30.22 5.87
C GLU A 231 16.60 -29.05 5.88
N GLY A 232 16.16 -27.93 6.47
CA GLY A 232 17.00 -26.74 6.60
C GLY A 232 18.12 -26.90 7.62
N GLY A 233 19.20 -26.17 7.43
CA GLY A 233 20.30 -26.08 8.38
C GLY A 233 19.91 -25.37 9.69
N GLN A 234 20.84 -25.38 10.65
CA GLN A 234 20.68 -24.60 11.88
C GLN A 234 20.95 -23.12 11.57
N ALA A 235 20.10 -22.24 12.08
CA ALA A 235 20.33 -20.80 12.06
C ALA A 235 20.54 -20.29 13.49
N GLU A 236 21.52 -19.41 13.64
CA GLU A 236 21.67 -18.63 14.87
C GLU A 236 20.60 -17.54 14.91
N VAL A 237 19.97 -17.38 16.05
CA VAL A 237 18.95 -16.37 16.28
C VAL A 237 19.59 -15.19 17.00
N SER A 238 19.69 -14.07 16.30
CA SER A 238 20.06 -12.81 16.95
C SER A 238 18.85 -12.23 17.68
N PRO A 239 19.04 -11.64 18.88
CA PRO A 239 17.98 -10.96 19.58
C PRO A 239 17.36 -9.86 18.71
N LEU A 240 16.03 -9.83 18.67
CA LEU A 240 15.32 -8.76 17.98
C LEU A 240 15.55 -7.43 18.73
N ARG A 241 16.02 -6.43 17.99
CA ARG A 241 16.28 -5.11 18.54
C ARG A 241 15.11 -4.19 18.27
N CYS A 242 14.77 -3.39 19.27
CA CYS A 242 13.69 -2.43 19.22
C CYS A 242 14.14 -1.09 19.82
N ILE A 243 13.51 -0.02 19.41
CA ILE A 243 13.66 1.30 20.04
C ILE A 243 12.42 1.63 20.88
N PRO A 244 12.45 2.61 21.79
CA PRO A 244 11.27 3.04 22.51
C PRO A 244 10.12 3.42 21.58
N GLU A 245 8.89 3.09 21.96
CA GLU A 245 7.71 3.30 21.12
C GLU A 245 7.50 4.78 20.77
N SER A 246 7.68 5.70 21.72
CA SER A 246 7.54 7.15 21.51
C SER A 246 8.42 7.66 20.36
N GLU A 247 9.64 7.17 20.27
CA GLU A 247 10.58 7.49 19.21
C GLU A 247 10.15 6.88 17.86
N SER A 248 9.68 5.64 17.90
CA SER A 248 9.23 4.95 16.69
C SER A 248 8.01 5.61 16.05
N VAL A 249 7.08 6.15 16.86
CA VAL A 249 5.92 6.92 16.38
C VAL A 249 6.35 8.13 15.56
N ARG A 250 7.35 8.87 16.05
CA ARG A 250 7.88 10.05 15.35
C ARG A 250 8.51 9.67 14.00
N LEU A 251 9.39 8.66 14.00
CA LEU A 251 10.08 8.19 12.79
C LEU A 251 9.09 7.68 11.74
N ARG A 252 8.12 6.85 12.17
CA ARG A 252 7.06 6.32 11.29
C ARG A 252 6.25 7.45 10.65
N ARG A 253 5.78 8.42 11.44
CA ARG A 253 5.00 9.56 10.94
C ARG A 253 5.80 10.42 9.96
N ALA A 254 7.09 10.65 10.22
CA ALA A 254 7.96 11.41 9.32
C ALA A 254 8.12 10.68 7.97
N MET A 255 8.33 9.36 8.00
CA MET A 255 8.43 8.56 6.77
C MET A 255 7.11 8.56 5.99
N GLN A 256 5.98 8.32 6.66
CA GLN A 256 4.66 8.35 6.03
C GLN A 256 4.37 9.71 5.36
N LYS A 257 4.77 10.81 6.01
CA LYS A 257 4.64 12.15 5.43
C LYS A 257 5.50 12.28 4.17
N ALA A 258 6.76 11.88 4.21
CA ALA A 258 7.66 11.95 3.06
C ALA A 258 7.15 11.09 1.88
N MET A 259 6.68 9.86 2.15
CA MET A 259 6.09 8.98 1.15
C MET A 259 4.85 9.59 0.51
N THR A 260 3.93 10.15 1.32
CA THR A 260 2.71 10.77 0.82
C THR A 260 3.00 12.03 -0.01
N THR A 261 3.98 12.83 0.42
CA THR A 261 4.28 14.12 -0.25
C THR A 261 5.08 13.94 -1.54
N HIS A 262 5.98 12.95 -1.61
CA HIS A 262 6.99 12.88 -2.67
C HIS A 262 6.97 11.59 -3.50
N VAL A 263 6.31 10.53 -3.01
CA VAL A 263 6.41 9.18 -3.60
C VAL A 263 5.02 8.59 -3.91
N ALA A 264 3.97 9.38 -3.80
CA ALA A 264 2.60 8.92 -4.04
C ALA A 264 2.29 8.77 -5.54
N ILE A 265 1.42 9.59 -6.10
CA ILE A 265 0.86 9.41 -7.45
C ILE A 265 1.69 10.19 -8.47
N ASN A 266 1.72 11.52 -8.35
CA ASN A 266 2.51 12.40 -9.22
C ASN A 266 3.89 12.64 -8.59
N ARG A 267 4.92 12.04 -9.15
CA ARG A 267 6.29 12.07 -8.63
C ARG A 267 7.14 13.07 -9.39
N THR A 268 8.24 13.52 -8.78
CA THR A 268 9.30 14.29 -9.43
C THR A 268 10.66 13.74 -9.01
N ASP A 269 11.68 13.89 -9.84
CA ASP A 269 13.05 13.45 -9.49
C ASP A 269 13.56 14.15 -8.21
N GLU A 270 13.24 15.43 -8.03
CA GLU A 270 13.60 16.19 -6.84
C GLU A 270 12.86 15.66 -5.60
N GLY A 271 11.56 15.40 -5.70
CA GLY A 271 10.75 14.83 -4.62
C GLY A 271 11.24 13.45 -4.21
N LEU A 272 11.52 12.57 -5.18
CA LEU A 272 12.07 11.23 -4.91
C LEU A 272 13.42 11.29 -4.21
N LYS A 273 14.33 12.20 -4.63
CA LYS A 273 15.63 12.41 -3.95
C LYS A 273 15.45 12.92 -2.53
N LYS A 274 14.51 13.84 -2.27
CA LYS A 274 14.18 14.30 -0.91
C LYS A 274 13.66 13.15 -0.05
N ALA A 275 12.77 12.33 -0.57
CA ALA A 275 12.26 11.16 0.14
C ALA A 275 13.38 10.15 0.47
N ALA A 276 14.32 9.91 -0.46
CA ALA A 276 15.48 9.05 -0.23
C ALA A 276 16.38 9.58 0.90
N GLN A 277 16.63 10.88 0.94
CA GLN A 277 17.40 11.51 2.02
C GLN A 277 16.71 11.35 3.39
N VAL A 278 15.41 11.60 3.43
CA VAL A 278 14.60 11.43 4.67
C VAL A 278 14.63 9.97 5.11
N GLN A 279 14.41 9.02 4.20
CA GLN A 279 14.44 7.59 4.50
C GLN A 279 15.79 7.17 5.10
N HIS A 280 16.88 7.53 4.46
CA HIS A 280 18.23 7.22 4.94
C HIS A 280 18.51 7.82 6.33
N GLN A 281 18.13 9.09 6.56
CA GLN A 281 18.31 9.75 7.86
C GLN A 281 17.50 9.06 8.97
N LEU A 282 16.23 8.74 8.71
CA LEU A 282 15.35 8.12 9.69
C LEU A 282 15.79 6.69 10.03
N LEU A 283 16.23 5.90 9.05
CA LEU A 283 16.74 4.56 9.29
C LEU A 283 18.05 4.60 10.07
N ALA A 284 18.98 5.47 9.71
CA ALA A 284 20.23 5.68 10.44
C ALA A 284 19.98 6.20 11.87
N GLU A 285 18.96 7.01 12.08
CA GLU A 285 18.53 7.41 13.42
C GLU A 285 17.98 6.24 14.22
N TYR A 286 17.11 5.41 13.61
CA TYR A 286 16.59 4.20 14.24
C TYR A 286 17.73 3.29 14.72
N ASP A 287 18.72 3.03 13.88
CA ASP A 287 19.84 2.11 14.16
C ASP A 287 20.79 2.62 15.25
N ARG A 288 20.82 3.91 15.52
CA ARG A 288 21.65 4.52 16.60
C ARG A 288 20.98 4.55 17.95
N LYS A 289 19.68 4.31 18.03
CA LYS A 289 18.95 4.38 19.30
C LYS A 289 19.30 3.21 20.23
N PRO A 290 19.29 3.43 21.56
CA PRO A 290 19.49 2.38 22.53
C PRO A 290 18.46 1.27 22.35
N LEU A 291 18.88 0.04 22.67
CA LEU A 291 18.01 -1.13 22.63
C LEU A 291 17.02 -1.10 23.77
N ALA A 292 15.77 -1.40 23.45
CA ALA A 292 14.67 -1.63 24.36
C ALA A 292 14.15 -3.07 24.20
N PRO A 293 13.39 -3.60 25.16
CA PRO A 293 12.67 -4.85 24.96
C PRO A 293 11.85 -4.83 23.68
N PHE A 294 11.67 -5.99 23.06
CA PHE A 294 10.88 -6.11 21.84
C PHE A 294 9.48 -5.51 22.04
N ALA A 295 9.05 -4.73 21.07
CA ALA A 295 7.69 -4.26 20.96
C ALA A 295 7.28 -4.24 19.49
N ARG A 296 6.05 -4.64 19.21
CA ARG A 296 5.50 -4.78 17.87
C ARG A 296 5.58 -3.47 17.08
N TYR A 297 5.06 -2.40 17.63
CA TYR A 297 4.95 -1.12 16.92
C TYR A 297 6.31 -0.54 16.47
N PRO A 298 7.36 -0.51 17.31
CA PRO A 298 8.70 -0.13 16.86
C PRO A 298 9.27 -1.02 15.75
N GLN A 299 9.03 -2.33 15.82
CA GLN A 299 9.49 -3.26 14.78
C GLN A 299 8.77 -3.01 13.45
N GLU A 300 7.45 -2.88 13.45
CA GLU A 300 6.67 -2.48 12.28
C GLU A 300 7.14 -1.12 11.71
N SER A 301 7.51 -0.19 12.59
CA SER A 301 8.04 1.11 12.15
C SER A 301 9.38 0.97 11.42
N ARG A 302 10.25 0.07 11.85
CA ARG A 302 11.47 -0.28 11.13
C ARG A 302 11.17 -0.88 9.76
N HIS A 303 10.22 -1.81 9.68
CA HIS A 303 9.81 -2.42 8.41
C HIS A 303 9.30 -1.38 7.41
N ILE A 304 8.53 -0.39 7.86
CA ILE A 304 8.10 0.75 7.04
C ILE A 304 9.30 1.55 6.53
N LEU A 305 10.30 1.84 7.37
CA LEU A 305 11.50 2.58 6.95
C LEU A 305 12.31 1.79 5.90
N GLU A 306 12.45 0.48 6.08
CA GLU A 306 13.18 -0.39 5.15
C GLU A 306 12.43 -0.56 3.82
N ALA A 307 11.13 -0.81 3.87
CA ALA A 307 10.31 -1.00 2.67
C ALA A 307 10.16 0.27 1.83
N ALA A 308 10.12 1.45 2.47
CA ALA A 308 10.10 2.73 1.77
C ALA A 308 11.28 2.89 0.81
N LYS A 309 12.46 2.38 1.18
CA LYS A 309 13.64 2.38 0.32
C LYS A 309 13.38 1.70 -1.02
N TYR A 310 12.77 0.51 -1.02
CA TYR A 310 12.50 -0.22 -2.26
C TYR A 310 11.55 0.53 -3.19
N VAL A 311 10.54 1.21 -2.63
CA VAL A 311 9.62 2.04 -3.44
C VAL A 311 10.34 3.23 -4.06
N ILE A 312 11.15 3.93 -3.26
CA ILE A 312 11.89 5.12 -3.70
C ILE A 312 12.94 4.75 -4.75
N ASP A 313 13.73 3.72 -4.48
CA ASP A 313 14.80 3.26 -5.39
C ASP A 313 14.20 2.77 -6.73
N GLY A 314 13.11 1.99 -6.69
CA GLY A 314 12.41 1.56 -7.89
C GLY A 314 11.91 2.75 -8.71
N ALA A 315 11.31 3.75 -8.05
CA ALA A 315 10.81 4.95 -8.70
C ALA A 315 11.93 5.81 -9.31
N LEU A 316 13.08 5.93 -8.65
CA LEU A 316 14.25 6.65 -9.18
C LEU A 316 14.90 5.93 -10.36
N ALA A 317 14.95 4.59 -10.31
CA ALA A 317 15.56 3.77 -11.35
C ALA A 317 14.73 3.72 -12.64
N ARG A 318 13.40 3.80 -12.53
CA ARG A 318 12.52 3.73 -13.69
C ARG A 318 12.45 5.06 -14.43
N ARG A 319 12.94 5.06 -15.67
CA ARG A 319 13.06 6.26 -16.51
C ARG A 319 11.97 6.34 -17.61
N SER A 320 10.81 5.71 -17.38
CA SER A 320 9.64 5.79 -18.28
C SER A 320 8.35 5.73 -17.49
N ASN A 321 7.39 6.56 -17.85
CA ASN A 321 6.04 6.52 -17.30
C ASN A 321 5.30 5.28 -17.80
N ILE A 322 4.88 4.42 -16.88
CA ILE A 322 4.13 3.20 -17.19
C ILE A 322 3.22 2.81 -16.02
N GLY A 323 1.95 2.57 -16.30
CA GLY A 323 0.96 2.14 -15.31
C GLY A 323 0.91 3.07 -14.10
N LEU A 324 1.21 2.51 -12.93
CA LEU A 324 1.17 3.23 -11.66
C LEU A 324 2.40 4.10 -11.37
N HIS A 325 3.48 3.96 -12.14
CA HIS A 325 4.62 4.86 -12.04
C HIS A 325 4.44 6.06 -12.97
N PHE A 326 4.28 7.23 -12.38
CA PHE A 326 4.17 8.48 -13.10
C PHE A 326 5.07 9.54 -12.48
N ASN A 327 6.04 10.01 -13.27
CA ASN A 327 7.01 11.04 -12.88
C ASN A 327 6.86 12.22 -13.86
N LEU A 328 6.57 13.39 -13.32
CA LEU A 328 6.32 14.61 -14.08
C LEU A 328 7.56 15.09 -14.89
N ASP A 329 8.77 14.74 -14.41
CA ASP A 329 10.01 15.08 -15.09
C ASP A 329 10.32 14.16 -16.29
N LEU A 330 9.48 13.16 -16.54
CA LEU A 330 9.58 12.23 -17.67
C LEU A 330 8.49 12.44 -18.74
N VAL A 331 7.70 13.51 -18.61
CA VAL A 331 6.62 13.89 -19.54
C VAL A 331 7.17 14.72 -20.69
#